data_c3af3e9952df8f66a3b54b05174133bc
#
_entry.id   c3af3e9952df8f66a3b54b05174133bc
#
_cell.length_a   1.000
_cell.length_b   1.000
_cell.length_c   1.000
_cell.angle_alpha   90.00
_cell.angle_beta   90.00
_cell.angle_gamma   90.00
#
_symmetry.space_group_name_H-M   'P 1'
#
loop_
_entity.id
_entity.type
_entity.pdbx_description
1 polymer ?
#
loop_
_entity_poly.entity_id
_entity_poly.type
_entity_poly.pdbx_seq_one_letter_code
_entity_poly.pdbx_strand_id
1 'polypeptide(L)' 'MINIYTDGACSGNPGIGGWGVIILDNNKEILLNGGDQHTTNNKMELTAAIKALEYY' A
#
# COMPACT_ATOMS: atom_id res chain seq x y z
N MET A 1 -7.35 -18.33 6.85
CA MET A 1 -7.93 -17.04 6.45
C MET A 1 -6.82 -16.05 6.10
N ILE A 2 -7.00 -15.31 5.04
CA ILE A 2 -6.03 -14.29 4.62
C ILE A 2 -6.61 -12.92 4.96
N ASN A 3 -5.84 -12.12 5.68
CA ASN A 3 -6.22 -10.76 6.00
C ASN A 3 -5.23 -9.81 5.33
N ILE A 4 -5.74 -8.81 4.63
CA ILE A 4 -4.92 -7.85 3.90
C ILE A 4 -5.26 -6.45 4.39
N TYR A 5 -4.25 -5.73 4.84
CA TYR A 5 -4.39 -4.34 5.28
C TYR A 5 -3.57 -3.46 4.35
N THR A 6 -4.19 -2.40 3.87
CA THR A 6 -3.53 -1.46 2.96
C THR A 6 -3.65 -0.06 3.52
N ASP A 7 -2.64 0.76 3.28
CA ASP A 7 -2.66 2.16 3.68
C ASP A 7 -1.83 2.96 2.68
N GLY A 8 -2.30 4.17 2.38
CA GLY A 8 -1.58 5.07 1.50
C GLY A 8 -1.84 6.50 1.91
N ALA A 9 -0.81 7.31 1.86
CA ALA A 9 -0.89 8.70 2.26
C ALA A 9 0.04 9.56 1.40
N CYS A 10 -0.26 10.84 1.36
CA CYS A 10 0.53 11.80 0.60
C CYS A 10 0.65 13.10 1.39
N SER A 11 1.82 13.70 1.38
CA SER A 11 2.06 14.99 2.00
C SER A 11 1.86 16.06 0.94
N GLY A 12 0.70 16.72 0.98
CA GLY A 12 0.28 17.65 -0.07
C GLY A 12 -0.57 16.93 -1.11
N ASN A 13 -1.02 17.68 -2.12
CA ASN A 13 -1.88 17.11 -3.17
C ASN A 13 -1.69 17.90 -4.46
N PRO A 14 -0.72 17.55 -5.32
CA PRO A 14 0.17 16.39 -5.21
C PRO A 14 1.37 16.64 -4.30
N GLY A 15 2.08 15.58 -3.97
CA GLY A 15 3.28 15.67 -3.16
C GLY A 15 3.95 14.31 -2.98
N ILE A 16 4.84 14.23 -2.00
CA ILE A 16 5.53 12.99 -1.66
C ILE A 16 4.56 12.06 -0.96
N GLY A 17 4.46 10.84 -1.43
CA GLY A 17 3.56 9.86 -0.85
C GLY A 17 4.20 8.50 -0.62
N GLY A 18 3.52 7.69 0.16
CA GLY A 18 3.93 6.32 0.43
C GLY A 18 2.73 5.41 0.59
N TRP A 19 2.98 4.12 0.44
CA TRP A 19 1.94 3.11 0.61
C TRP A 19 2.52 1.92 1.36
N GLY A 20 1.65 1.20 2.05
CA GLY A 20 2.04 0.00 2.76
C GLY A 20 0.97 -1.07 2.66
N VAL A 21 1.41 -2.32 2.71
CA VAL A 21 0.54 -3.49 2.67
C VAL A 21 1.02 -4.47 3.72
N ILE A 22 0.10 -4.99 4.51
CA ILE A 22 0.37 -6.08 5.44
C ILE A 22 -0.55 -7.22 5.08
N ILE A 23 0.02 -8.38 4.79
CA ILE A 23 -0.74 -9.57 4.46
C ILE A 23 -0.49 -10.60 5.53
N LEU A 24 -1.56 -11.03 6.20
CA LEU A 24 -1.49 -12.07 7.21
C LEU A 24 -2.14 -13.33 6.64
N ASP A 25 -1.33 -14.35 6.40
CA ASP A 25 -1.78 -15.61 5.83
C ASP A 25 -1.38 -16.74 6.76
N ASN A 26 -2.33 -17.15 7.59
CA ASN A 26 -2.11 -18.17 8.64
C ASN A 26 -0.98 -17.70 9.56
N ASN A 27 0.20 -18.33 9.48
CA ASN A 27 1.34 -17.97 10.31
C ASN A 27 2.38 -17.12 9.61
N LYS A 28 2.05 -16.61 8.42
CA LYS A 28 2.96 -15.77 7.66
C LYS A 28 2.54 -14.32 7.71
N GLU A 29 3.51 -13.44 7.83
CA GLU A 29 3.29 -12.00 7.74
C GLU A 29 4.15 -11.47 6.60
N ILE A 30 3.50 -10.80 5.66
CA ILE A 30 4.17 -10.24 4.49
C ILE A 30 3.99 -8.73 4.52
N LEU A 31 5.09 -8.00 4.42
CA LEU A 31 5.09 -6.55 4.42
C LEU A 31 5.60 -6.05 3.08
N LEU A 32 4.79 -5.20 2.45
CA LEU A 32 5.17 -4.52 1.20
C LEU A 32 5.05 -3.03 1.42
N ASN A 33 5.94 -2.26 0.85
CA ASN A 33 5.85 -0.81 0.93
C ASN A 33 6.57 -0.16 -0.25
N GLY A 34 6.26 1.10 -0.47
CA GLY A 34 6.90 1.88 -1.51
C GLY A 34 6.48 3.33 -1.42
N GLY A 35 6.98 4.14 -2.34
CA GLY A 35 6.67 5.55 -2.35
C GLY A 35 6.78 6.15 -3.74
N ASP A 36 6.34 7.41 -3.84
CA ASP A 36 6.40 8.18 -5.07
C ASP A 36 6.66 9.63 -4.68
N GLN A 37 7.48 10.32 -5.47
CA GLN A 37 7.84 11.71 -5.17
C GLN A 37 6.79 12.70 -5.61
N HIS A 38 5.85 12.30 -6.45
CA HIS A 38 4.82 13.18 -6.96
C HIS A 38 3.52 12.40 -7.17
N THR A 39 2.67 12.40 -6.15
CA THR A 39 1.47 11.56 -6.15
C THR A 39 0.35 12.20 -5.33
N THR A 40 -0.73 11.47 -5.14
CA THR A 40 -1.87 11.90 -4.33
C THR A 40 -2.26 10.79 -3.36
N ASN A 41 -3.04 11.13 -2.32
CA ASN A 41 -3.55 10.13 -1.38
C ASN A 41 -4.28 9.01 -2.11
N ASN A 42 -5.16 9.37 -3.05
CA ASN A 42 -5.96 8.38 -3.76
C ASN A 42 -5.08 7.44 -4.58
N LYS A 43 -4.03 7.97 -5.22
CA LYS A 43 -3.11 7.14 -5.97
C LYS A 43 -2.35 6.19 -5.06
N MET A 44 -1.95 6.65 -3.86
CA MET A 44 -1.23 5.80 -2.91
C MET A 44 -2.12 4.70 -2.36
N GLU A 45 -3.37 5.01 -2.04
CA GLU A 45 -4.32 4.00 -1.59
C GLU A 45 -4.58 2.95 -2.68
N LEU A 46 -4.77 3.39 -3.92
CA LEU A 46 -4.99 2.49 -5.05
C LEU A 46 -3.75 1.64 -5.33
N THR A 47 -2.56 2.26 -5.25
CA THR A 47 -1.30 1.55 -5.46
C THR A 47 -1.15 0.44 -4.43
N ALA A 48 -1.44 0.71 -3.15
CA ALA A 48 -1.38 -0.30 -2.11
C ALA A 48 -2.30 -1.47 -2.42
N ALA A 49 -3.53 -1.20 -2.85
CA ALA A 49 -4.48 -2.24 -3.20
C ALA A 49 -3.98 -3.08 -4.39
N ILE A 50 -3.44 -2.43 -5.41
CA ILE A 50 -2.90 -3.11 -6.59
C ILE A 50 -1.72 -4.00 -6.20
N LYS A 51 -0.80 -3.49 -5.36
CA LYS A 51 0.35 -4.27 -4.92
C LYS A 51 -0.06 -5.48 -4.11
N ALA A 52 -1.09 -5.34 -3.28
CA ALA A 52 -1.62 -6.47 -2.53
C ALA A 52 -2.16 -7.55 -3.46
N LEU A 53 -2.90 -7.16 -4.49
CA LEU A 53 -3.45 -8.09 -5.47
C LEU A 53 -2.38 -8.72 -6.34
N GLU A 54 -1.34 -7.97 -6.69
CA GLU A 54 -0.24 -8.49 -7.51
C GLU A 54 0.56 -9.57 -6.77
N TYR A 55 0.57 -9.51 -5.44
CA TYR A 55 1.29 -10.49 -4.65
C TYR A 55 0.70 -11.89 -4.83
N TYR A 56 -0.60 -11.97 -5.02
CA TYR A 56 -1.29 -13.21 -5.29
C TYR A 56 -1.67 -13.33 -6.77
#